data_02f95fc7c7745805ac7f0a8d79aec4f0
#
_entry.id   02f95fc7c7745805ac7f0a8d79aec4f0
#
_cell.length_a   1.000
_cell.length_b   1.000
_cell.length_c   1.000
_cell.angle_alpha   90.00
_cell.angle_beta   90.00
_cell.angle_gamma   90.00
#
_symmetry.space_group_name_H-M   'P 1'
#
loop_
_entity.id
_entity.type
_entity.pdbx_description
1 polymer ?
#
loop_
_entity_poly.entity_id
_entity_poly.type
_entity_poly.pdbx_seq_one_letter_code
_entity_poly.pdbx_strand_id
1 'polypeptide(L)'
;MQGTSRTSTATGWAVVAVLFAATTCVESMSWNQLSAYAPLYLRELHVPQAQVPGWIAAMSSLGWILALPLAPFWGVFADRYSRKLVIVRSAALEAVIFAGWALSTGPWMALLFRCLSGFILGNTGVMLAVQASTTPKQRLALAVGIVGAGSPAGRTIGPILGAFLVHLVDIRGMLLFDAALSALMAVLLTAVMREGDHARPADLRVFSLLRGALAEIAGKPLVWRLFLATAVSQIGLWTVLPYAPIYIARLAPGDVVTAVGVVLSAVGLGQALASPLWGVVMQRFGHVSVLSLTSVGSALALATAGLSHNIALFAAGLFANGVFAAAILTASMAVMAATVSAERRGAVLGQILFPFYVGGVIGPPIGAAAFGAGRPVVFGIAAVLSLAPLIVLLTMPRESKVTRPA
;
A
#
# COMPACT_ATOMS: atom_id res chain seq x y z
N MET A 1 -8.49 -37.86 36.43
CA MET A 1 -8.00 -37.98 35.03
C MET A 1 -7.68 -36.55 34.55
N GLN A 2 -6.43 -36.18 34.68
CA GLN A 2 -5.95 -34.87 34.23
C GLN A 2 -5.74 -34.91 32.71
N GLY A 3 -6.55 -34.15 31.98
CA GLY A 3 -6.40 -33.99 30.56
C GLY A 3 -5.09 -33.28 30.23
N THR A 4 -4.19 -33.98 29.57
CA THR A 4 -2.95 -33.47 29.00
C THR A 4 -3.28 -32.31 28.08
N SER A 5 -3.03 -31.08 28.52
CA SER A 5 -3.00 -29.91 27.65
C SER A 5 -1.94 -30.13 26.59
N ARG A 6 -2.36 -30.38 25.35
CA ARG A 6 -1.48 -30.38 24.18
C ARG A 6 -0.76 -29.05 24.15
N THR A 7 0.51 -29.06 24.53
CA THR A 7 1.46 -27.99 24.27
C THR A 7 1.48 -27.74 22.76
N SER A 8 0.69 -26.79 22.33
CA SER A 8 0.82 -26.20 20.99
C SER A 8 2.24 -25.66 20.91
N THR A 9 3.07 -26.32 20.17
CA THR A 9 4.50 -26.06 20.07
C THR A 9 4.74 -24.60 19.71
N ALA A 10 5.50 -23.92 20.57
CA ALA A 10 5.89 -22.50 20.43
C ALA A 10 6.55 -22.17 19.07
N THR A 11 6.91 -23.16 18.30
CA THR A 11 7.51 -23.11 16.95
C THR A 11 6.48 -22.81 15.84
N GLY A 12 5.22 -23.18 16.01
CA GLY A 12 4.23 -23.06 14.92
C GLY A 12 3.88 -21.63 14.54
N TRP A 13 3.67 -20.70 15.50
CA TRP A 13 3.29 -19.33 15.24
C TRP A 13 4.41 -18.51 14.54
N ALA A 14 5.68 -18.78 14.87
CA ALA A 14 6.82 -18.09 14.29
C ALA A 14 7.00 -18.45 12.81
N VAL A 15 6.84 -19.72 12.46
CA VAL A 15 6.88 -20.19 11.06
C VAL A 15 5.77 -19.53 10.24
N VAL A 16 4.56 -19.46 10.79
CA VAL A 16 3.43 -18.79 10.14
C VAL A 16 3.70 -17.28 9.98
N ALA A 17 4.25 -16.60 11.01
CA ALA A 17 4.59 -15.19 10.94
C ALA A 17 5.64 -14.90 9.86
N VAL A 18 6.69 -15.71 9.77
CA VAL A 18 7.72 -15.56 8.74
C VAL A 18 7.15 -15.84 7.34
N LEU A 19 6.32 -16.87 7.19
CA LEU A 19 5.67 -17.18 5.92
C LEU A 19 4.74 -16.04 5.47
N PHE A 20 3.97 -15.45 6.38
CA PHE A 20 3.12 -14.30 6.08
C PHE A 20 3.94 -13.06 5.73
N ALA A 21 5.05 -12.80 6.46
CA ALA A 21 5.98 -11.73 6.12
C ALA A 21 6.61 -11.93 4.73
N ALA A 22 7.02 -13.16 4.40
CA ALA A 22 7.54 -13.50 3.08
C ALA A 22 6.47 -13.29 1.99
N THR A 23 5.23 -13.73 2.22
CA THR A 23 4.12 -13.55 1.27
C THR A 23 3.83 -12.06 1.03
N THR A 24 3.71 -11.26 2.09
CA THR A 24 3.48 -9.81 1.93
C THR A 24 4.69 -9.09 1.33
N CYS A 25 5.90 -9.60 1.54
CA CYS A 25 7.11 -9.10 0.90
C CYS A 25 7.08 -9.37 -0.61
N VAL A 26 6.81 -10.61 -1.02
CA VAL A 26 6.70 -11.02 -2.44
C VAL A 26 5.61 -10.19 -3.13
N GLU A 27 4.41 -10.14 -2.57
CA GLU A 27 3.30 -9.35 -3.11
C GLU A 27 3.71 -7.88 -3.31
N SER A 28 4.24 -7.23 -2.27
CA SER A 28 4.65 -5.83 -2.35
C SER A 28 5.81 -5.61 -3.33
N MET A 29 6.75 -6.54 -3.40
CA MET A 29 7.89 -6.53 -4.31
C MET A 29 7.41 -6.56 -5.76
N SER A 30 6.60 -7.55 -6.14
CA SER A 30 6.11 -7.75 -7.50
C SER A 30 5.28 -6.56 -8.00
N TRP A 31 4.37 -6.05 -7.17
CA TRP A 31 3.59 -4.86 -7.53
C TRP A 31 4.43 -3.60 -7.68
N ASN A 32 5.50 -3.43 -6.90
CA ASN A 32 6.39 -2.27 -7.04
C ASN A 32 7.34 -2.42 -8.22
N GLN A 33 7.79 -3.63 -8.56
CA GLN A 33 8.51 -3.91 -9.81
C GLN A 33 7.68 -3.52 -11.02
N LEU A 34 6.45 -4.03 -11.08
CA LEU A 34 5.54 -3.73 -12.16
C LEU A 34 5.29 -2.21 -12.30
N SER A 35 5.05 -1.51 -11.19
CA SER A 35 4.83 -0.07 -11.19
C SER A 35 6.07 0.70 -11.65
N ALA A 36 7.26 0.24 -11.28
CA ALA A 36 8.53 0.85 -11.67
C ALA A 36 8.79 0.73 -13.19
N TYR A 37 8.48 -0.43 -13.75
CA TYR A 37 8.79 -0.74 -15.14
C TYR A 37 7.57 -0.69 -16.08
N ALA A 38 6.39 -0.29 -15.59
CA ALA A 38 5.17 -0.16 -16.39
C ALA A 38 5.35 0.70 -17.68
N PRO A 39 6.05 1.86 -17.67
CA PRO A 39 6.26 2.61 -18.89
C PRO A 39 7.10 1.87 -19.95
N LEU A 40 8.09 1.10 -19.53
CA LEU A 40 8.91 0.27 -20.41
C LEU A 40 8.11 -0.91 -20.95
N TYR A 41 7.36 -1.59 -20.08
CA TYR A 41 6.48 -2.68 -20.46
C TYR A 41 5.41 -2.24 -21.47
N LEU A 42 4.79 -1.08 -21.30
CA LEU A 42 3.82 -0.54 -22.26
C LEU A 42 4.44 -0.26 -23.63
N ARG A 43 5.72 0.12 -23.69
CA ARG A 43 6.44 0.26 -24.96
C ARG A 43 6.67 -1.08 -25.65
N GLU A 44 6.99 -2.14 -24.91
CA GLU A 44 7.07 -3.50 -25.46
C GLU A 44 5.72 -3.99 -26.00
N LEU A 45 4.63 -3.54 -25.42
CA LEU A 45 3.27 -3.79 -25.92
C LEU A 45 2.86 -2.85 -27.08
N HIS A 46 3.83 -2.13 -27.67
CA HIS A 46 3.65 -1.22 -28.82
C HIS A 46 2.68 -0.05 -28.56
N VAL A 47 2.55 0.38 -27.30
CA VAL A 47 1.75 1.56 -26.96
C VAL A 47 2.47 2.82 -27.43
N PRO A 48 1.81 3.69 -28.24
CA PRO A 48 2.38 4.97 -28.66
C PRO A 48 2.77 5.84 -27.46
N GLN A 49 3.93 6.49 -27.52
CA GLN A 49 4.47 7.23 -26.39
C GLN A 49 3.52 8.31 -25.84
N ALA A 50 2.74 8.95 -26.71
CA ALA A 50 1.74 9.94 -26.31
C ALA A 50 0.58 9.34 -25.48
N GLN A 51 0.32 8.04 -25.60
CA GLN A 51 -0.76 7.35 -24.90
C GLN A 51 -0.29 6.69 -23.59
N VAL A 52 1.02 6.54 -23.38
CA VAL A 52 1.59 5.86 -22.19
C VAL A 52 1.04 6.43 -20.87
N PRO A 53 0.93 7.77 -20.67
CA PRO A 53 0.36 8.30 -19.44
C PRO A 53 -1.10 7.88 -19.21
N GLY A 54 -1.91 7.84 -20.25
CA GLY A 54 -3.31 7.39 -20.18
C GLY A 54 -3.42 5.90 -19.80
N TRP A 55 -2.59 5.05 -20.39
CA TRP A 55 -2.53 3.63 -20.06
C TRP A 55 -2.05 3.37 -18.63
N ILE A 56 -1.07 4.15 -18.15
CA ILE A 56 -0.62 4.08 -16.73
C ILE A 56 -1.77 4.47 -15.81
N ALA A 57 -2.53 5.53 -16.14
CA ALA A 57 -3.70 5.91 -15.36
C ALA A 57 -4.75 4.78 -15.34
N ALA A 58 -5.09 4.23 -16.50
CA ALA A 58 -6.07 3.15 -16.59
C ALA A 58 -5.63 1.92 -15.80
N MET A 59 -4.39 1.45 -15.99
CA MET A 59 -3.85 0.32 -15.24
C MET A 59 -3.80 0.56 -13.74
N SER A 60 -3.43 1.75 -13.30
CA SER A 60 -3.38 2.07 -11.87
C SER A 60 -4.79 2.16 -11.27
N SER A 61 -5.71 2.91 -11.89
CA SER A 61 -7.02 3.20 -11.32
C SER A 61 -7.99 2.01 -11.38
N LEU A 62 -8.03 1.27 -12.49
CA LEU A 62 -8.99 0.16 -12.65
C LEU A 62 -8.76 -0.95 -11.62
N GLY A 63 -7.52 -1.25 -11.28
CA GLY A 63 -7.23 -2.19 -10.21
C GLY A 63 -7.84 -1.78 -8.88
N TRP A 64 -7.78 -0.50 -8.53
CA TRP A 64 -8.35 0.03 -7.28
C TRP A 64 -9.86 0.18 -7.33
N ILE A 65 -10.45 0.56 -8.48
CA ILE A 65 -11.90 0.64 -8.65
C ILE A 65 -12.58 -0.71 -8.35
N LEU A 66 -12.01 -1.79 -8.87
CA LEU A 66 -12.52 -3.14 -8.64
C LEU A 66 -12.17 -3.67 -7.23
N ALA A 67 -11.05 -3.26 -6.69
CA ALA A 67 -10.57 -3.64 -5.38
C ALA A 67 -11.44 -3.06 -4.24
N LEU A 68 -11.87 -1.82 -4.39
CA LEU A 68 -12.53 -1.04 -3.35
C LEU A 68 -13.82 -1.70 -2.80
N PRO A 69 -14.77 -2.17 -3.65
CA PRO A 69 -15.95 -2.88 -3.16
C PRO A 69 -15.67 -4.30 -2.68
N LEU A 70 -14.59 -4.94 -3.15
CA LEU A 70 -14.28 -6.33 -2.83
C LEU A 70 -13.48 -6.49 -1.52
N ALA A 71 -12.71 -5.49 -1.10
CA ALA A 71 -11.87 -5.58 0.09
C ALA A 71 -12.64 -5.98 1.36
N PRO A 72 -13.80 -5.37 1.71
CA PRO A 72 -14.58 -5.78 2.87
C PRO A 72 -15.24 -7.15 2.71
N PHE A 73 -15.60 -7.52 1.47
CA PHE A 73 -16.20 -8.82 1.17
C PHE A 73 -15.26 -9.97 1.53
N TRP A 74 -13.97 -9.85 1.25
CA TRP A 74 -13.00 -10.90 1.50
C TRP A 74 -12.77 -11.17 3.00
N GLY A 75 -12.85 -10.15 3.85
CA GLY A 75 -12.78 -10.31 5.30
C GLY A 75 -13.94 -11.17 5.82
N VAL A 76 -15.15 -10.85 5.40
CA VAL A 76 -16.36 -11.62 5.78
C VAL A 76 -16.34 -13.03 5.19
N PHE A 77 -15.89 -13.17 3.95
CA PHE A 77 -15.74 -14.48 3.32
C PHE A 77 -14.74 -15.36 4.08
N ALA A 78 -13.61 -14.80 4.51
CA ALA A 78 -12.60 -15.50 5.31
C ALA A 78 -13.17 -16.03 6.65
N ASP A 79 -13.95 -15.19 7.34
CA ASP A 79 -14.55 -15.58 8.61
C ASP A 79 -15.70 -16.60 8.45
N ARG A 80 -16.42 -16.57 7.32
CA ARG A 80 -17.55 -17.49 7.07
C ARG A 80 -17.13 -18.85 6.52
N TYR A 81 -16.11 -18.89 5.66
CA TYR A 81 -15.73 -20.09 4.92
C TYR A 81 -14.35 -20.62 5.33
N SER A 82 -13.29 -19.90 4.98
CA SER A 82 -11.92 -20.33 5.24
C SER A 82 -10.93 -19.18 5.13
N ARG A 83 -10.19 -18.92 6.19
CA ARG A 83 -9.07 -17.96 6.20
C ARG A 83 -7.92 -18.45 5.33
N LYS A 84 -7.64 -19.76 5.35
CA LYS A 84 -6.62 -20.38 4.50
C LYS A 84 -6.95 -20.17 3.03
N LEU A 85 -8.20 -20.42 2.62
CA LEU A 85 -8.63 -20.27 1.23
C LEU A 85 -8.41 -18.84 0.72
N VAL A 86 -8.76 -17.82 1.51
CA VAL A 86 -8.57 -16.41 1.11
C VAL A 86 -7.10 -16.08 0.90
N ILE A 87 -6.23 -16.52 1.81
CA ILE A 87 -4.79 -16.24 1.74
C ILE A 87 -4.14 -16.98 0.56
N VAL A 88 -4.39 -18.29 0.42
CA VAL A 88 -3.83 -19.10 -0.66
C VAL A 88 -4.31 -18.64 -2.03
N ARG A 89 -5.63 -18.37 -2.15
CA ARG A 89 -6.21 -17.83 -3.38
C ARG A 89 -5.52 -16.55 -3.82
N SER A 90 -5.22 -15.62 -2.89
CA SER A 90 -4.58 -14.34 -3.23
C SER A 90 -3.20 -14.58 -3.88
N ALA A 91 -2.36 -15.41 -3.29
CA ALA A 91 -1.06 -15.75 -3.86
C ALA A 91 -1.16 -16.52 -5.20
N ALA A 92 -2.11 -17.47 -5.29
CA ALA A 92 -2.32 -18.23 -6.53
C ALA A 92 -2.83 -17.33 -7.68
N LEU A 93 -3.78 -16.44 -7.39
CA LEU A 93 -4.30 -15.49 -8.38
C LEU A 93 -3.25 -14.46 -8.80
N GLU A 94 -2.40 -14.04 -7.87
CA GLU A 94 -1.27 -13.17 -8.17
C GLU A 94 -0.31 -13.83 -9.16
N ALA A 95 0.03 -15.11 -8.97
CA ALA A 95 0.83 -15.89 -9.91
C ALA A 95 0.20 -15.91 -11.31
N VAL A 96 -1.12 -16.14 -11.40
CA VAL A 96 -1.85 -16.13 -12.67
C VAL A 96 -1.82 -14.76 -13.34
N ILE A 97 -1.96 -13.67 -12.57
CA ILE A 97 -1.94 -12.30 -13.08
C ILE A 97 -0.56 -11.94 -13.64
N PHE A 98 0.52 -12.21 -12.90
CA PHE A 98 1.88 -11.91 -13.37
C PHE A 98 2.28 -12.78 -14.57
N ALA A 99 1.89 -14.07 -14.60
CA ALA A 99 2.06 -14.92 -15.77
C ALA A 99 1.25 -14.38 -16.98
N GLY A 100 0.00 -13.97 -16.74
CA GLY A 100 -0.83 -13.36 -17.77
C GLY A 100 -0.24 -12.07 -18.34
N TRP A 101 0.40 -11.25 -17.50
CA TRP A 101 1.11 -10.05 -17.96
C TRP A 101 2.35 -10.41 -18.78
N ALA A 102 3.15 -11.37 -18.33
CA ALA A 102 4.32 -11.83 -19.07
C ALA A 102 3.95 -12.34 -20.48
N LEU A 103 2.80 -12.98 -20.60
CA LEU A 103 2.29 -13.55 -21.86
C LEU A 103 1.42 -12.57 -22.67
N SER A 104 1.17 -11.36 -22.19
CA SER A 104 0.32 -10.40 -22.88
C SER A 104 0.95 -9.94 -24.20
N THR A 105 0.15 -9.96 -25.26
CA THR A 105 0.53 -9.54 -26.61
C THR A 105 0.13 -8.11 -26.94
N GLY A 106 -0.66 -7.48 -26.06
CA GLY A 106 -1.11 -6.10 -26.24
C GLY A 106 -1.62 -5.49 -24.95
N PRO A 107 -1.80 -4.16 -24.91
CA PRO A 107 -2.13 -3.43 -23.70
C PRO A 107 -3.53 -3.77 -23.13
N TRP A 108 -4.47 -4.16 -23.95
CA TRP A 108 -5.82 -4.56 -23.53
C TRP A 108 -5.80 -5.88 -22.73
N MET A 109 -4.98 -6.84 -23.17
CA MET A 109 -4.80 -8.09 -22.44
C MET A 109 -4.15 -7.84 -21.06
N ALA A 110 -3.12 -7.00 -21.03
CA ALA A 110 -2.50 -6.56 -19.78
C ALA A 110 -3.51 -5.86 -18.84
N LEU A 111 -4.38 -5.01 -19.39
CA LEU A 111 -5.43 -4.34 -18.64
C LEU A 111 -6.47 -5.35 -18.06
N LEU A 112 -6.82 -6.38 -18.82
CA LEU A 112 -7.71 -7.45 -18.33
C LEU A 112 -7.11 -8.12 -17.09
N PHE A 113 -5.83 -8.53 -17.14
CA PHE A 113 -5.16 -9.11 -15.97
C PHE A 113 -5.06 -8.10 -14.81
N ARG A 114 -4.90 -6.82 -15.11
CA ARG A 114 -4.94 -5.77 -14.07
C ARG A 114 -6.31 -5.71 -13.38
N CYS A 115 -7.39 -5.85 -14.11
CA CYS A 115 -8.73 -5.90 -13.52
C CYS A 115 -8.90 -7.07 -12.54
N LEU A 116 -8.28 -8.22 -12.82
CA LEU A 116 -8.31 -9.37 -11.91
C LEU A 116 -7.60 -9.11 -10.57
N SER A 117 -6.72 -8.11 -10.48
CA SER A 117 -6.03 -7.77 -9.23
C SER A 117 -6.96 -7.33 -8.09
N GLY A 118 -8.16 -6.87 -8.39
CA GLY A 118 -9.18 -6.59 -7.38
C GLY A 118 -9.56 -7.81 -6.52
N PHE A 119 -9.38 -9.00 -7.06
CA PHE A 119 -9.65 -10.25 -6.36
C PHE A 119 -8.52 -10.73 -5.44
N ILE A 120 -7.33 -10.13 -5.48
CA ILE A 120 -6.20 -10.49 -4.60
C ILE A 120 -6.40 -9.93 -3.20
N LEU A 121 -7.07 -8.79 -3.06
CA LEU A 121 -7.16 -8.03 -1.81
C LEU A 121 -7.83 -8.78 -0.66
N GLY A 122 -7.57 -8.29 0.54
CA GLY A 122 -8.15 -8.80 1.79
C GLY A 122 -7.27 -9.83 2.51
N ASN A 123 -6.19 -10.32 1.89
CA ASN A 123 -5.30 -11.32 2.47
C ASN A 123 -4.53 -10.80 3.71
N THR A 124 -3.97 -9.59 3.66
CA THR A 124 -3.15 -9.02 4.75
C THR A 124 -3.94 -8.92 6.06
N GLY A 125 -5.18 -8.43 6.00
CA GLY A 125 -6.05 -8.36 7.17
C GLY A 125 -6.37 -9.75 7.74
N VAL A 126 -6.60 -10.74 6.88
CA VAL A 126 -6.86 -12.12 7.26
C VAL A 126 -5.60 -12.77 7.84
N MET A 127 -4.41 -12.52 7.28
CA MET A 127 -3.12 -12.98 7.84
C MET A 127 -2.91 -12.46 9.26
N LEU A 128 -3.14 -11.17 9.49
CA LEU A 128 -3.04 -10.56 10.82
C LEU A 128 -4.05 -11.15 11.80
N ALA A 129 -5.28 -11.44 11.36
CA ALA A 129 -6.31 -12.07 12.20
C ALA A 129 -5.93 -13.53 12.56
N VAL A 130 -5.39 -14.30 11.59
CA VAL A 130 -4.84 -15.64 11.87
C VAL A 130 -3.71 -15.56 12.86
N GLN A 131 -2.77 -14.63 12.66
CA GLN A 131 -1.62 -14.45 13.55
C GLN A 131 -2.06 -14.09 14.97
N ALA A 132 -3.07 -13.20 15.11
CA ALA A 132 -3.62 -12.82 16.41
C ALA A 132 -4.28 -13.98 17.15
N SER A 133 -4.90 -14.92 16.42
CA SER A 133 -5.56 -16.08 17.02
C SER A 133 -4.62 -17.26 17.35
N THR A 134 -3.46 -17.34 16.69
CA THR A 134 -2.52 -18.47 16.82
C THR A 134 -1.29 -18.16 17.69
N THR A 135 -1.02 -16.86 17.94
CA THR A 135 0.16 -16.43 18.67
C THR A 135 -0.14 -16.23 20.16
N PRO A 136 0.74 -16.69 21.08
CA PRO A 136 0.63 -16.39 22.49
C PRO A 136 0.59 -14.87 22.75
N LYS A 137 -0.25 -14.40 23.69
CA LYS A 137 -0.44 -12.96 23.97
C LYS A 137 0.87 -12.19 24.19
N GLN A 138 1.85 -12.82 24.86
CA GLN A 138 3.18 -12.22 25.13
C GLN A 138 4.04 -12.02 23.87
N ARG A 139 3.77 -12.76 22.81
CA ARG A 139 4.51 -12.72 21.54
C ARG A 139 3.73 -12.04 20.40
N LEU A 140 2.49 -11.64 20.64
CA LEU A 140 1.61 -11.09 19.59
C LEU A 140 2.19 -9.85 18.92
N ALA A 141 2.72 -8.91 19.70
CA ALA A 141 3.33 -7.68 19.16
C ALA A 141 4.51 -7.99 18.22
N LEU A 142 5.36 -8.96 18.62
CA LEU A 142 6.47 -9.41 17.77
C LEU A 142 5.98 -10.06 16.47
N ALA A 143 4.99 -10.95 16.55
CA ALA A 143 4.45 -11.65 15.40
C ALA A 143 3.80 -10.67 14.40
N VAL A 144 2.99 -9.71 14.88
CA VAL A 144 2.39 -8.65 14.06
C VAL A 144 3.47 -7.76 13.45
N GLY A 145 4.54 -7.45 14.19
CA GLY A 145 5.69 -6.70 13.70
C GLY A 145 6.42 -7.42 12.56
N ILE A 146 6.64 -8.73 12.69
CA ILE A 146 7.27 -9.55 11.63
C ILE A 146 6.43 -9.52 10.35
N VAL A 147 5.12 -9.80 10.45
CA VAL A 147 4.21 -9.76 9.29
C VAL A 147 4.16 -8.37 8.68
N GLY A 148 4.06 -7.32 9.52
CA GLY A 148 4.01 -5.93 9.07
C GLY A 148 5.28 -5.43 8.39
N ALA A 149 6.45 -6.03 8.66
CA ALA A 149 7.72 -5.68 8.03
C ALA A 149 7.83 -6.19 6.57
N GLY A 150 7.02 -7.18 6.17
CA GLY A 150 7.10 -7.77 4.83
C GLY A 150 6.82 -6.77 3.72
N SER A 151 5.72 -6.03 3.79
CA SER A 151 5.34 -5.08 2.72
C SER A 151 6.35 -3.93 2.54
N PRO A 152 6.85 -3.24 3.58
CA PRO A 152 7.93 -2.27 3.43
C PRO A 152 9.22 -2.86 2.85
N ALA A 153 9.60 -4.08 3.25
CA ALA A 153 10.76 -4.76 2.69
C ALA A 153 10.59 -5.02 1.20
N GLY A 154 9.45 -5.57 0.77
CA GLY A 154 9.14 -5.81 -0.63
C GLY A 154 9.15 -4.52 -1.46
N ARG A 155 8.60 -3.43 -0.93
CA ARG A 155 8.60 -2.11 -1.58
C ARG A 155 10.01 -1.56 -1.78
N THR A 156 10.90 -1.81 -0.83
CA THR A 156 12.31 -1.39 -0.91
C THR A 156 13.11 -2.25 -1.88
N ILE A 157 12.95 -3.56 -1.81
CA ILE A 157 13.72 -4.51 -2.62
C ILE A 157 13.20 -4.57 -4.07
N GLY A 158 11.89 -4.42 -4.27
CA GLY A 158 11.23 -4.64 -5.55
C GLY A 158 11.88 -3.92 -6.72
N PRO A 159 11.94 -2.58 -6.73
CA PRO A 159 12.44 -1.86 -7.89
C PRO A 159 13.91 -2.17 -8.23
N ILE A 160 14.80 -2.35 -7.24
CA ILE A 160 16.21 -2.66 -7.50
C ILE A 160 16.41 -4.10 -7.97
N LEU A 161 15.68 -5.06 -7.39
CA LEU A 161 15.67 -6.43 -7.89
C LEU A 161 15.07 -6.51 -9.29
N GLY A 162 14.02 -5.72 -9.54
CA GLY A 162 13.44 -5.59 -10.87
C GLY A 162 14.44 -5.06 -11.89
N ALA A 163 15.27 -4.06 -11.53
CA ALA A 163 16.35 -3.60 -12.40
C ALA A 163 17.31 -4.73 -12.77
N PHE A 164 17.75 -5.48 -11.77
CA PHE A 164 18.63 -6.62 -11.98
C PHE A 164 17.99 -7.68 -12.90
N LEU A 165 16.74 -8.04 -12.66
CA LEU A 165 16.02 -9.02 -13.47
C LEU A 165 15.77 -8.53 -14.89
N VAL A 166 15.41 -7.26 -15.09
CA VAL A 166 15.20 -6.70 -16.43
C VAL A 166 16.50 -6.72 -17.25
N HIS A 167 17.65 -6.48 -16.64
CA HIS A 167 18.94 -6.63 -17.33
C HIS A 167 19.32 -8.08 -17.63
N LEU A 168 18.90 -9.02 -16.78
CA LEU A 168 19.25 -10.43 -16.91
C LEU A 168 18.35 -11.19 -17.88
N VAL A 169 17.03 -10.96 -17.83
CA VAL A 169 16.00 -11.80 -18.49
C VAL A 169 14.87 -10.98 -19.14
N ASP A 170 15.02 -9.69 -19.30
CA ASP A 170 14.01 -8.72 -19.79
C ASP A 170 12.82 -8.49 -18.82
N ILE A 171 11.84 -7.67 -19.26
CA ILE A 171 10.65 -7.34 -18.44
C ILE A 171 9.71 -8.54 -18.34
N ARG A 172 9.57 -9.34 -19.40
CA ARG A 172 8.71 -10.52 -19.39
C ARG A 172 9.27 -11.60 -18.50
N GLY A 173 10.60 -11.79 -18.51
CA GLY A 173 11.31 -12.70 -17.60
C GLY A 173 11.17 -12.26 -16.14
N MET A 174 11.25 -10.97 -15.84
CA MET A 174 10.96 -10.43 -14.49
C MET A 174 9.54 -10.77 -14.06
N LEU A 175 8.52 -10.56 -14.91
CA LEU A 175 7.13 -10.89 -14.61
C LEU A 175 6.90 -12.40 -14.40
N LEU A 176 7.60 -13.26 -15.16
CA LEU A 176 7.57 -14.72 -14.95
C LEU A 176 8.23 -15.12 -13.62
N PHE A 177 9.31 -14.44 -13.25
CA PHE A 177 9.93 -14.64 -11.94
C PHE A 177 8.95 -14.29 -10.81
N ASP A 178 8.24 -13.15 -10.90
CA ASP A 178 7.22 -12.75 -9.95
C ASP A 178 6.07 -13.77 -9.89
N ALA A 179 5.62 -14.27 -11.04
CA ALA A 179 4.61 -15.32 -11.12
C ALA A 179 5.07 -16.63 -10.44
N ALA A 180 6.30 -17.06 -10.70
CA ALA A 180 6.86 -18.26 -10.09
C ALA A 180 7.01 -18.12 -8.56
N LEU A 181 7.43 -16.95 -8.09
CA LEU A 181 7.60 -16.68 -6.67
C LEU A 181 6.25 -16.62 -5.95
N SER A 182 5.23 -16.00 -6.55
CA SER A 182 3.86 -15.98 -6.02
C SER A 182 3.23 -17.38 -6.01
N ALA A 183 3.49 -18.20 -7.04
CA ALA A 183 3.08 -19.60 -7.07
C ALA A 183 3.76 -20.42 -5.95
N LEU A 184 5.06 -20.21 -5.73
CA LEU A 184 5.78 -20.81 -4.61
C LEU A 184 5.16 -20.44 -3.27
N MET A 185 4.80 -19.15 -3.06
CA MET A 185 4.11 -18.72 -1.84
C MET A 185 2.76 -19.41 -1.69
N ALA A 186 1.97 -19.57 -2.76
CA ALA A 186 0.70 -20.29 -2.72
C ALA A 186 0.87 -21.75 -2.30
N VAL A 187 1.90 -22.44 -2.80
CA VAL A 187 2.25 -23.83 -2.43
C VAL A 187 2.66 -23.90 -0.96
N LEU A 188 3.57 -23.04 -0.51
CA LEU A 188 4.04 -23.02 0.88
C LEU A 188 2.91 -22.70 1.86
N LEU A 189 2.05 -21.74 1.54
CA LEU A 189 0.87 -21.40 2.34
C LEU A 189 -0.09 -22.58 2.43
N THR A 190 -0.30 -23.31 1.32
CA THR A 190 -1.15 -24.50 1.30
C THR A 190 -0.59 -25.61 2.18
N ALA A 191 0.72 -25.82 2.14
CA ALA A 191 1.40 -26.88 2.89
C ALA A 191 1.49 -26.58 4.39
N VAL A 192 1.78 -25.34 4.76
CA VAL A 192 2.07 -24.93 6.15
C VAL A 192 0.81 -24.56 6.93
N MET A 193 -0.15 -23.87 6.29
CA MET A 193 -1.36 -23.46 6.96
C MET A 193 -2.31 -24.63 7.21
N ARG A 194 -2.70 -24.81 8.45
CA ARG A 194 -3.77 -25.72 8.82
C ARG A 194 -5.09 -24.92 8.95
N GLU A 195 -6.16 -25.50 8.47
CA GLU A 195 -7.50 -24.96 8.69
C GLU A 195 -7.84 -25.12 10.17
N GLY A 196 -8.07 -24.00 10.86
CA GLY A 196 -8.52 -24.03 12.25
C GLY A 196 -10.05 -24.09 12.31
N ASP A 197 -10.60 -24.77 13.33
CA ASP A 197 -12.02 -24.66 13.67
C ASP A 197 -12.35 -23.22 14.04
N HIS A 198 -13.07 -22.54 13.17
CA HIS A 198 -13.52 -21.17 13.41
C HIS A 198 -15.00 -21.22 13.78
N ALA A 199 -15.35 -20.65 14.94
CA ALA A 199 -16.76 -20.39 15.24
C ALA A 199 -17.33 -19.52 14.12
N ARG A 200 -18.28 -20.07 13.36
CA ARG A 200 -18.95 -19.37 12.26
C ARG A 200 -19.87 -18.30 12.86
N PRO A 201 -19.61 -17.01 12.68
CA PRO A 201 -20.57 -15.99 13.13
C PRO A 201 -21.84 -16.11 12.29
N ALA A 202 -22.99 -16.11 12.96
CA ALA A 202 -24.26 -16.50 12.35
C ALA A 202 -24.77 -15.55 11.24
N ASP A 203 -24.46 -14.25 11.27
CA ASP A 203 -25.01 -13.27 10.31
C ASP A 203 -24.10 -12.03 10.18
N LEU A 204 -23.11 -12.10 9.30
CA LEU A 204 -22.29 -10.93 8.96
C LEU A 204 -22.85 -10.24 7.69
N ARG A 205 -23.63 -9.19 7.88
CA ARG A 205 -24.05 -8.32 6.79
C ARG A 205 -22.94 -7.32 6.47
N VAL A 206 -22.12 -7.60 5.45
CA VAL A 206 -20.99 -6.76 5.02
C VAL A 206 -21.40 -5.30 4.87
N PHE A 207 -22.53 -5.05 4.22
CA PHE A 207 -23.05 -3.71 3.99
C PHE A 207 -23.43 -2.98 5.28
N SER A 208 -23.93 -3.68 6.30
CA SER A 208 -24.29 -3.05 7.58
C SER A 208 -23.05 -2.68 8.39
N LEU A 209 -22.00 -3.51 8.34
CA LEU A 209 -20.71 -3.22 8.99
C LEU A 209 -20.01 -2.02 8.34
N LEU A 210 -19.96 -1.97 7.01
CA LEU A 210 -19.43 -0.83 6.26
C LEU A 210 -20.20 0.46 6.54
N ARG A 211 -21.53 0.39 6.44
CA ARG A 211 -22.38 1.53 6.72
C ARG A 211 -22.24 2.01 8.16
N GLY A 212 -22.14 1.09 9.11
CA GLY A 212 -21.91 1.41 10.52
C GLY A 212 -20.58 2.10 10.77
N ALA A 213 -19.49 1.60 10.17
CA ALA A 213 -18.15 2.20 10.29
C ALA A 213 -18.09 3.60 9.63
N LEU A 214 -18.67 3.75 8.45
CA LEU A 214 -18.74 5.05 7.76
C LEU A 214 -19.63 6.05 8.52
N ALA A 215 -20.76 5.59 9.08
CA ALA A 215 -21.62 6.43 9.92
C ALA A 215 -20.91 6.90 11.19
N GLU A 216 -20.08 6.04 11.83
CA GLU A 216 -19.26 6.41 12.98
C GLU A 216 -18.21 7.46 12.62
N ILE A 217 -17.54 7.30 11.48
CA ILE A 217 -16.58 8.27 10.96
C ILE A 217 -17.30 9.60 10.66
N ALA A 218 -18.43 9.55 9.95
CA ALA A 218 -19.22 10.72 9.59
C ALA A 218 -19.85 11.44 10.79
N GLY A 219 -20.20 10.69 11.84
CA GLY A 219 -20.78 11.23 13.08
C GLY A 219 -19.79 12.02 13.93
N LYS A 220 -18.48 11.98 13.64
CA LYS A 220 -17.43 12.71 14.35
C LYS A 220 -16.75 13.72 13.42
N PRO A 221 -17.07 15.02 13.48
CA PRO A 221 -16.58 16.00 12.51
C PRO A 221 -15.07 16.04 12.37
N LEU A 222 -14.31 15.84 13.44
CA LEU A 222 -12.86 15.77 13.43
C LEU A 222 -12.36 14.55 12.63
N VAL A 223 -12.91 13.37 12.92
CA VAL A 223 -12.49 12.12 12.26
C VAL A 223 -12.82 12.19 10.77
N TRP A 224 -14.01 12.68 10.42
CA TRP A 224 -14.43 12.84 9.03
C TRP A 224 -13.53 13.81 8.26
N ARG A 225 -13.21 14.98 8.84
CA ARG A 225 -12.31 15.95 8.21
C ARG A 225 -10.92 15.39 7.99
N LEU A 226 -10.34 14.69 8.99
CA LEU A 226 -9.04 14.06 8.86
C LEU A 226 -9.05 12.91 7.84
N PHE A 227 -10.13 12.14 7.81
CA PHE A 227 -10.32 11.09 6.82
C PHE A 227 -10.32 11.64 5.39
N LEU A 228 -11.10 12.70 5.14
CA LEU A 228 -11.10 13.40 3.85
C LEU A 228 -9.74 14.03 3.52
N ALA A 229 -9.11 14.68 4.48
CA ALA A 229 -7.80 15.30 4.27
C ALA A 229 -6.73 14.26 3.93
N THR A 230 -6.77 13.10 4.59
CA THR A 230 -5.88 11.97 4.26
C THR A 230 -6.18 11.46 2.84
N ALA A 231 -7.45 11.34 2.45
CA ALA A 231 -7.82 10.93 1.10
C ALA A 231 -7.28 11.91 0.04
N VAL A 232 -7.43 13.22 0.27
CA VAL A 232 -6.90 14.28 -0.62
C VAL A 232 -5.36 14.19 -0.70
N SER A 233 -4.67 14.01 0.42
CA SER A 233 -3.22 13.82 0.44
C SER A 233 -2.79 12.58 -0.35
N GLN A 234 -3.54 11.47 -0.23
CA GLN A 234 -3.28 10.25 -1.00
C GLN A 234 -3.56 10.44 -2.49
N ILE A 235 -4.57 11.23 -2.88
CA ILE A 235 -4.78 11.62 -4.28
C ILE A 235 -3.53 12.32 -4.81
N GLY A 236 -2.95 13.26 -4.05
CA GLY A 236 -1.70 13.93 -4.41
C GLY A 236 -0.55 12.96 -4.63
N LEU A 237 -0.33 12.02 -3.71
CA LEU A 237 0.72 11.01 -3.84
C LEU A 237 0.54 10.15 -5.11
N TRP A 238 -0.67 9.66 -5.36
CA TRP A 238 -0.98 8.83 -6.52
C TRP A 238 -1.01 9.62 -7.84
N THR A 239 -1.11 10.95 -7.81
CA THR A 239 -0.96 11.81 -8.99
C THR A 239 0.47 11.75 -9.56
N VAL A 240 1.48 11.50 -8.71
CA VAL A 240 2.91 11.51 -9.08
C VAL A 240 3.48 10.10 -9.21
N LEU A 241 3.18 9.22 -8.25
CA LEU A 241 3.88 7.94 -8.07
C LEU A 241 3.95 7.07 -9.33
N PRO A 242 2.85 6.87 -10.09
CA PRO A 242 2.89 6.05 -11.29
C PRO A 242 3.70 6.65 -12.46
N TYR A 243 3.95 7.96 -12.43
CA TYR A 243 4.67 8.70 -13.49
C TYR A 243 6.13 8.97 -13.16
N ALA A 244 6.54 8.76 -11.90
CA ALA A 244 7.92 8.95 -11.47
C ALA A 244 8.95 8.23 -12.37
N PRO A 245 8.73 6.98 -12.83
CA PRO A 245 9.66 6.29 -13.73
C PRO A 245 9.87 7.04 -15.06
N ILE A 246 8.83 7.68 -15.61
CA ILE A 246 8.96 8.44 -16.87
C ILE A 246 9.85 9.67 -16.67
N TYR A 247 9.70 10.35 -15.52
CA TYR A 247 10.52 11.52 -15.21
C TYR A 247 11.96 11.13 -14.87
N ILE A 248 12.19 9.98 -14.21
CA ILE A 248 13.53 9.42 -14.00
C ILE A 248 14.19 9.14 -15.36
N ALA A 249 13.48 8.51 -16.29
CA ALA A 249 14.00 8.21 -17.62
C ALA A 249 14.42 9.47 -18.40
N ARG A 250 13.73 10.60 -18.20
CA ARG A 250 14.08 11.87 -18.83
C ARG A 250 15.30 12.56 -18.20
N LEU A 251 15.56 12.32 -16.90
CA LEU A 251 16.66 12.92 -16.16
C LEU A 251 17.94 12.06 -16.17
N ALA A 252 17.81 10.77 -16.45
CA ALA A 252 18.90 9.80 -16.54
C ALA A 252 18.77 8.99 -17.85
N PRO A 253 19.11 9.57 -19.01
CA PRO A 253 18.87 8.93 -20.32
C PRO A 253 19.82 7.74 -20.61
N GLY A 254 20.83 7.50 -19.77
CA GLY A 254 21.76 6.37 -19.91
C GLY A 254 21.09 5.05 -19.51
N ASP A 255 21.42 4.51 -18.37
CA ASP A 255 20.79 3.30 -17.82
C ASP A 255 19.51 3.65 -17.04
N VAL A 256 18.42 3.78 -17.79
CA VAL A 256 17.09 4.10 -17.25
C VAL A 256 16.61 3.03 -16.26
N VAL A 257 16.88 1.76 -16.54
CA VAL A 257 16.41 0.63 -15.72
C VAL A 257 17.02 0.69 -14.34
N THR A 258 18.35 0.82 -14.25
CA THR A 258 19.04 0.97 -12.97
C THR A 258 18.64 2.26 -12.25
N ALA A 259 18.52 3.39 -12.96
CA ALA A 259 18.13 4.65 -12.35
C ALA A 259 16.72 4.57 -11.70
N VAL A 260 15.75 3.97 -12.38
CA VAL A 260 14.39 3.74 -11.83
C VAL A 260 14.46 2.83 -10.62
N GLY A 261 15.19 1.71 -10.72
CA GLY A 261 15.37 0.76 -9.63
C GLY A 261 15.93 1.40 -8.37
N VAL A 262 17.04 2.12 -8.49
CA VAL A 262 17.74 2.77 -7.36
C VAL A 262 16.87 3.87 -6.73
N VAL A 263 16.31 4.77 -7.53
CA VAL A 263 15.52 5.90 -7.00
C VAL A 263 14.27 5.41 -6.29
N LEU A 264 13.51 4.49 -6.87
CA LEU A 264 12.27 4.01 -6.23
C LEU A 264 12.54 3.10 -5.03
N SER A 265 13.62 2.31 -5.04
CA SER A 265 14.04 1.56 -3.86
C SER A 265 14.46 2.47 -2.72
N ALA A 266 15.16 3.58 -3.02
CA ALA A 266 15.49 4.57 -2.01
C ALA A 266 14.25 5.20 -1.38
N VAL A 267 13.20 5.49 -2.16
CA VAL A 267 11.90 5.96 -1.63
C VAL A 267 11.30 4.93 -0.67
N GLY A 268 11.26 3.65 -1.06
CA GLY A 268 10.78 2.56 -0.22
C GLY A 268 11.57 2.43 1.08
N LEU A 269 12.90 2.52 1.00
CA LEU A 269 13.79 2.52 2.17
C LEU A 269 13.50 3.70 3.10
N GLY A 270 13.34 4.91 2.55
CA GLY A 270 12.98 6.10 3.31
C GLY A 270 11.67 5.91 4.09
N GLN A 271 10.64 5.35 3.45
CA GLN A 271 9.37 5.03 4.11
C GLN A 271 9.54 3.97 5.21
N ALA A 272 10.28 2.90 4.95
CA ALA A 272 10.48 1.80 5.89
C ALA A 272 11.21 2.26 7.16
N LEU A 273 12.28 3.05 7.01
CA LEU A 273 13.07 3.58 8.13
C LEU A 273 12.31 4.68 8.90
N ALA A 274 11.59 5.55 8.20
CA ALA A 274 10.90 6.67 8.81
C ALA A 274 9.65 6.25 9.59
N SER A 275 8.95 5.19 9.17
CA SER A 275 7.68 4.78 9.77
C SER A 275 7.77 4.54 11.29
N PRO A 276 8.72 3.73 11.84
CA PRO A 276 8.86 3.57 13.29
C PRO A 276 9.35 4.85 13.98
N LEU A 277 10.23 5.63 13.32
CA LEU A 277 10.74 6.88 13.88
C LEU A 277 9.61 7.91 14.09
N TRP A 278 8.69 8.01 13.15
CA TRP A 278 7.52 8.88 13.30
C TRP A 278 6.61 8.45 14.45
N GLY A 279 6.51 7.15 14.74
CA GLY A 279 5.81 6.64 15.93
C GLY A 279 6.38 7.22 17.23
N VAL A 280 7.71 7.23 17.36
CA VAL A 280 8.42 7.81 18.52
C VAL A 280 8.26 9.33 18.57
N VAL A 281 8.41 10.00 17.43
CA VAL A 281 8.27 11.47 17.35
C VAL A 281 6.85 11.90 17.72
N MET A 282 5.82 11.14 17.29
CA MET A 282 4.42 11.40 17.66
C MET A 282 4.16 11.27 19.18
N GLN A 283 4.79 10.33 19.85
CA GLN A 283 4.68 10.19 21.30
C GLN A 283 5.25 11.41 22.05
N ARG A 284 6.33 12.00 21.52
CA ARG A 284 7.01 13.15 22.14
C ARG A 284 6.37 14.50 21.82
N PHE A 285 5.98 14.72 20.56
CA PHE A 285 5.54 16.03 20.06
C PHE A 285 4.03 16.11 19.76
N GLY A 286 3.33 14.99 19.90
CA GLY A 286 1.91 14.89 19.60
C GLY A 286 1.57 14.75 18.11
N HIS A 287 0.43 14.14 17.86
CA HIS A 287 0.00 13.79 16.48
C HIS A 287 -0.25 15.00 15.59
N VAL A 288 -0.80 16.10 16.16
CA VAL A 288 -1.13 17.33 15.42
C VAL A 288 0.13 18.01 14.88
N SER A 289 1.16 18.14 15.73
CA SER A 289 2.42 18.77 15.35
C SER A 289 3.14 17.97 14.26
N VAL A 290 3.17 16.66 14.41
CA VAL A 290 3.78 15.76 13.44
C VAL A 290 3.03 15.80 12.11
N LEU A 291 1.69 15.76 12.14
CA LEU A 291 0.89 15.81 10.91
C LEU A 291 1.06 17.15 10.18
N SER A 292 1.18 18.26 10.91
CA SER A 292 1.47 19.58 10.32
C SER A 292 2.86 19.61 9.67
N LEU A 293 3.89 19.18 10.40
CA LEU A 293 5.27 19.15 9.90
C LEU A 293 5.39 18.27 8.65
N THR A 294 4.80 17.09 8.67
CA THR A 294 4.94 16.12 7.59
C THR A 294 4.13 16.51 6.35
N SER A 295 2.99 17.20 6.51
CA SER A 295 2.26 17.77 5.39
C SER A 295 3.07 18.83 4.66
N VAL A 296 3.70 19.76 5.40
CA VAL A 296 4.58 20.80 4.83
C VAL A 296 5.83 20.16 4.23
N GLY A 297 6.47 19.23 4.96
CA GLY A 297 7.66 18.53 4.47
C GLY A 297 7.40 17.75 3.18
N SER A 298 6.26 17.05 3.09
CA SER A 298 5.84 16.36 1.87
C SER A 298 5.60 17.32 0.70
N ALA A 299 4.94 18.45 0.95
CA ALA A 299 4.71 19.47 -0.08
C ALA A 299 6.02 20.06 -0.62
N LEU A 300 6.95 20.41 0.27
CA LEU A 300 8.27 20.95 -0.11
C LEU A 300 9.10 19.89 -0.87
N ALA A 301 9.06 18.64 -0.41
CA ALA A 301 9.75 17.53 -1.06
C ALA A 301 9.24 17.28 -2.50
N LEU A 302 7.91 17.29 -2.68
CA LEU A 302 7.29 17.19 -4.00
C LEU A 302 7.60 18.39 -4.89
N ALA A 303 7.56 19.62 -4.34
CA ALA A 303 7.95 20.82 -5.09
C ALA A 303 9.42 20.75 -5.52
N THR A 304 10.33 20.31 -4.64
CA THR A 304 11.74 20.09 -4.97
C THR A 304 11.91 19.09 -6.10
N ALA A 305 11.21 17.95 -6.06
CA ALA A 305 11.24 16.97 -7.15
C ALA A 305 10.65 17.56 -8.44
N GLY A 306 9.55 18.30 -8.36
CA GLY A 306 8.90 18.93 -9.51
C GLY A 306 9.79 19.95 -10.24
N LEU A 307 10.55 20.74 -9.49
CA LEU A 307 11.42 21.82 -9.99
C LEU A 307 12.86 21.36 -10.26
N SER A 308 13.22 20.13 -9.92
CA SER A 308 14.60 19.64 -10.06
C SER A 308 15.07 19.61 -11.53
N HIS A 309 16.34 19.91 -11.77
CA HIS A 309 16.95 19.86 -13.09
C HIS A 309 17.88 18.66 -13.28
N ASN A 310 18.17 17.91 -12.22
CA ASN A 310 19.02 16.72 -12.25
C ASN A 310 18.42 15.57 -11.47
N ILE A 311 18.90 14.37 -11.74
CA ILE A 311 18.40 13.13 -11.13
C ILE A 311 18.63 13.08 -9.61
N ALA A 312 19.74 13.63 -9.12
CA ALA A 312 20.06 13.58 -7.70
C ALA A 312 19.07 14.41 -6.86
N LEU A 313 18.75 15.63 -7.29
CA LEU A 313 17.77 16.48 -6.61
C LEU A 313 16.37 15.91 -6.74
N PHE A 314 16.02 15.32 -7.89
CA PHE A 314 14.76 14.61 -8.08
C PHE A 314 14.61 13.43 -7.12
N ALA A 315 15.63 12.58 -7.05
CA ALA A 315 15.68 11.43 -6.14
C ALA A 315 15.61 11.85 -4.67
N ALA A 316 16.35 12.90 -4.29
CA ALA A 316 16.31 13.46 -2.93
C ALA A 316 14.91 13.97 -2.56
N GLY A 317 14.24 14.66 -3.48
CA GLY A 317 12.85 15.10 -3.30
C GLY A 317 11.88 13.93 -3.13
N LEU A 318 11.98 12.90 -3.97
CA LEU A 318 11.15 11.70 -3.84
C LEU A 318 11.43 10.93 -2.56
N PHE A 319 12.70 10.77 -2.17
CA PHE A 319 13.10 10.14 -0.92
C PHE A 319 12.51 10.89 0.29
N ALA A 320 12.70 12.21 0.33
CA ALA A 320 12.14 13.04 1.40
C ALA A 320 10.60 12.96 1.45
N ASN A 321 9.94 12.95 0.29
CA ASN A 321 8.50 12.71 0.23
C ASN A 321 8.13 11.34 0.82
N GLY A 322 8.88 10.28 0.51
CA GLY A 322 8.69 8.96 1.10
C GLY A 322 8.74 8.98 2.64
N VAL A 323 9.73 9.66 3.19
CA VAL A 323 9.91 9.86 4.65
C VAL A 323 8.69 10.56 5.27
N PHE A 324 8.24 11.68 4.69
CA PHE A 324 7.12 12.45 5.24
C PHE A 324 5.76 11.79 5.00
N ALA A 325 5.53 11.18 3.85
CA ALA A 325 4.28 10.51 3.53
C ALA A 325 3.99 9.32 4.45
N ALA A 326 5.02 8.62 4.92
CA ALA A 326 4.87 7.55 5.92
C ALA A 326 4.23 8.06 7.22
N ALA A 327 4.55 9.28 7.65
CA ALA A 327 3.99 9.88 8.86
C ALA A 327 2.54 10.33 8.68
N ILE A 328 2.17 10.88 7.52
CA ILE A 328 0.81 11.38 7.28
C ILE A 328 -0.21 10.25 7.50
N LEU A 329 0.02 9.08 6.93
CA LEU A 329 -0.88 7.95 7.10
C LEU A 329 -0.89 7.47 8.56
N THR A 330 0.28 7.28 9.17
CA THR A 330 0.41 6.78 10.55
C THR A 330 -0.20 7.75 11.57
N ALA A 331 0.03 9.07 11.42
CA ALA A 331 -0.54 10.08 12.30
C ALA A 331 -2.07 10.18 12.16
N SER A 332 -2.58 10.14 10.93
CA SER A 332 -4.03 10.15 10.67
C SER A 332 -4.71 8.93 11.30
N MET A 333 -4.08 7.76 11.16
CA MET A 333 -4.53 6.52 11.81
C MET A 333 -4.58 6.63 13.33
N ALA A 334 -3.52 7.15 13.93
CA ALA A 334 -3.41 7.29 15.38
C ALA A 334 -4.48 8.24 15.95
N VAL A 335 -4.70 9.40 15.29
CA VAL A 335 -5.75 10.35 15.69
C VAL A 335 -7.14 9.74 15.56
N MET A 336 -7.42 9.06 14.46
CA MET A 336 -8.71 8.39 14.25
C MET A 336 -8.95 7.30 15.31
N ALA A 337 -7.93 6.46 15.57
CA ALA A 337 -8.02 5.39 16.57
C ALA A 337 -8.20 5.90 18.00
N ALA A 338 -7.58 7.04 18.36
CA ALA A 338 -7.72 7.66 19.68
C ALA A 338 -9.10 8.31 19.91
N THR A 339 -9.79 8.70 18.84
CA THR A 339 -11.06 9.43 18.89
C THR A 339 -12.29 8.50 18.92
N VAL A 340 -12.12 7.23 18.57
CA VAL A 340 -13.21 6.25 18.47
C VAL A 340 -13.24 5.33 19.69
N SER A 341 -14.44 4.92 20.12
CA SER A 341 -14.63 3.99 21.24
C SER A 341 -13.94 2.64 21.01
N ALA A 342 -13.54 1.97 22.10
CA ALA A 342 -12.81 0.70 22.03
C ALA A 342 -13.58 -0.39 21.27
N GLU A 343 -14.91 -0.43 21.41
CA GLU A 343 -15.80 -1.43 20.79
C GLU A 343 -15.85 -1.26 19.26
N ARG A 344 -15.72 -0.03 18.76
CA ARG A 344 -15.82 0.28 17.31
C ARG A 344 -14.47 0.53 16.65
N ARG A 345 -13.41 0.55 17.44
CA ARG A 345 -12.05 0.82 16.95
C ARG A 345 -11.64 -0.13 15.82
N GLY A 346 -11.95 -1.42 15.94
CA GLY A 346 -11.66 -2.40 14.90
C GLY A 346 -12.37 -2.13 13.57
N ALA A 347 -13.64 -1.74 13.62
CA ALA A 347 -14.41 -1.41 12.41
C ALA A 347 -13.89 -0.15 11.71
N VAL A 348 -13.52 0.89 12.47
CA VAL A 348 -12.95 2.14 11.92
C VAL A 348 -11.54 1.92 11.39
N LEU A 349 -10.70 1.17 12.11
CA LEU A 349 -9.37 0.79 11.64
C LEU A 349 -9.41 -0.03 10.35
N GLY A 350 -10.44 -0.84 10.15
CA GLY A 350 -10.67 -1.54 8.88
C GLY A 350 -10.93 -0.60 7.69
N GLN A 351 -11.43 0.62 7.92
CA GLN A 351 -11.67 1.63 6.87
C GLN A 351 -10.49 2.57 6.62
N ILE A 352 -9.43 2.46 7.37
CA ILE A 352 -8.26 3.35 7.31
C ILE A 352 -7.54 3.29 5.96
N LEU A 353 -7.61 2.16 5.26
CA LEU A 353 -7.04 2.03 3.92
C LEU A 353 -7.92 2.64 2.82
N PHE A 354 -9.16 2.99 3.12
CA PHE A 354 -10.07 3.58 2.14
C PHE A 354 -9.54 4.88 1.51
N PRO A 355 -8.97 5.85 2.27
CA PRO A 355 -8.28 7.01 1.72
C PRO A 355 -7.19 6.66 0.70
N PHE A 356 -6.42 5.59 0.96
CA PHE A 356 -5.40 5.10 0.06
C PHE A 356 -6.00 4.56 -1.26
N TYR A 357 -7.10 3.81 -1.18
CA TYR A 357 -7.79 3.31 -2.37
C TYR A 357 -8.40 4.45 -3.19
N VAL A 358 -9.02 5.45 -2.55
CA VAL A 358 -9.52 6.66 -3.22
C VAL A 358 -8.40 7.39 -3.95
N GLY A 359 -7.24 7.52 -3.31
CA GLY A 359 -6.04 8.08 -3.94
C GLY A 359 -5.64 7.32 -5.19
N GLY A 360 -5.59 5.99 -5.11
CA GLY A 360 -5.25 5.10 -6.23
C GLY A 360 -6.24 5.15 -7.40
N VAL A 361 -7.52 5.44 -7.13
CA VAL A 361 -8.55 5.60 -8.16
C VAL A 361 -8.46 6.97 -8.84
N ILE A 362 -8.34 8.05 -8.06
CA ILE A 362 -8.51 9.42 -8.55
C ILE A 362 -7.16 10.05 -8.97
N GLY A 363 -6.07 9.74 -8.25
CA GLY A 363 -4.77 10.37 -8.47
C GLY A 363 -4.18 10.13 -9.87
N PRO A 364 -4.10 8.88 -10.35
CA PRO A 364 -3.50 8.60 -11.65
C PRO A 364 -4.18 9.30 -12.84
N PRO A 365 -5.52 9.38 -12.94
CA PRO A 365 -6.18 10.19 -13.98
C PRO A 365 -5.81 11.67 -13.94
N ILE A 366 -5.69 12.27 -12.73
CA ILE A 366 -5.25 13.67 -12.59
C ILE A 366 -3.82 13.81 -13.10
N GLY A 367 -2.93 12.87 -12.75
CA GLY A 367 -1.55 12.86 -13.24
C GLY A 367 -1.46 12.75 -14.76
N ALA A 368 -2.27 11.88 -15.39
CA ALA A 368 -2.34 11.76 -16.84
C ALA A 368 -2.83 13.04 -17.51
N ALA A 369 -3.91 13.64 -17.00
CA ALA A 369 -4.48 14.87 -17.52
C ALA A 369 -3.48 16.05 -17.43
N ALA A 370 -2.74 16.14 -16.34
CA ALA A 370 -1.74 17.18 -16.12
C ALA A 370 -0.38 16.87 -16.78
N PHE A 371 -0.17 15.66 -17.32
CA PHE A 371 1.14 15.21 -17.80
C PHE A 371 1.71 16.08 -18.92
N GLY A 372 0.84 16.54 -19.84
CA GLY A 372 1.19 17.42 -20.96
C GLY A 372 1.64 18.82 -20.54
N ALA A 373 1.21 19.29 -19.38
CA ALA A 373 1.63 20.59 -18.81
C ALA A 373 3.03 20.54 -18.18
N GLY A 374 3.64 19.37 -18.13
CA GLY A 374 5.00 19.17 -17.65
C GLY A 374 5.12 18.80 -16.19
N ARG A 375 6.33 18.35 -15.81
CA ARG A 375 6.65 17.86 -14.47
C ARG A 375 6.31 18.84 -13.35
N PRO A 376 6.65 20.16 -13.44
CA PRO A 376 6.35 21.11 -12.37
C PRO A 376 4.86 21.19 -12.03
N VAL A 377 3.98 21.05 -13.03
CA VAL A 377 2.52 21.11 -12.82
C VAL A 377 2.03 19.84 -12.11
N VAL A 378 2.44 18.65 -12.56
CA VAL A 378 2.03 17.38 -11.96
C VAL A 378 2.45 17.31 -10.49
N PHE A 379 3.71 17.67 -10.21
CA PHE A 379 4.25 17.67 -8.85
C PHE A 379 3.69 18.83 -8.01
N GLY A 380 3.41 19.98 -8.62
CA GLY A 380 2.76 21.11 -7.97
C GLY A 380 1.36 20.78 -7.46
N ILE A 381 0.55 20.10 -8.29
CA ILE A 381 -0.77 19.59 -7.88
C ILE A 381 -0.62 18.65 -6.67
N ALA A 382 0.30 17.71 -6.73
CA ALA A 382 0.53 16.78 -5.63
C ALA A 382 1.02 17.48 -4.35
N ALA A 383 1.90 18.48 -4.48
CA ALA A 383 2.37 19.28 -3.35
C ALA A 383 1.23 20.05 -2.66
N VAL A 384 0.35 20.68 -3.44
CA VAL A 384 -0.84 21.38 -2.89
C VAL A 384 -1.78 20.40 -2.20
N LEU A 385 -2.07 19.25 -2.81
CA LEU A 385 -2.96 18.23 -2.22
C LEU A 385 -2.38 17.62 -0.94
N SER A 386 -1.06 17.53 -0.82
CA SER A 386 -0.40 17.01 0.40
C SER A 386 -0.55 17.95 1.61
N LEU A 387 -0.93 19.22 1.41
CA LEU A 387 -1.22 20.18 2.48
C LEU A 387 -2.63 20.02 3.09
N ALA A 388 -3.49 19.18 2.52
CA ALA A 388 -4.86 19.03 3.01
C ALA A 388 -4.97 18.69 4.51
N PRO A 389 -4.14 17.80 5.12
CA PRO A 389 -4.19 17.57 6.55
C PRO A 389 -3.84 18.80 7.39
N LEU A 390 -2.89 19.62 6.94
CA LEU A 390 -2.54 20.88 7.60
C LEU A 390 -3.70 21.88 7.57
N ILE A 391 -4.38 22.03 6.43
CA ILE A 391 -5.52 22.93 6.29
C ILE A 391 -6.63 22.55 7.27
N VAL A 392 -6.94 21.26 7.39
CA VAL A 392 -7.92 20.76 8.36
C VAL A 392 -7.51 21.13 9.80
N LEU A 393 -6.24 20.92 10.16
CA LEU A 393 -5.74 21.23 11.49
C LEU A 393 -5.78 22.73 11.81
N LEU A 394 -5.54 23.59 10.84
CA LEU A 394 -5.61 25.04 11.02
C LEU A 394 -7.04 25.55 11.22
N THR A 395 -8.02 24.88 10.65
CA THR A 395 -9.45 25.22 10.80
C THR A 395 -10.09 24.69 12.08
N MET A 396 -9.34 23.95 12.92
CA MET A 396 -9.85 23.41 14.19
C MET A 396 -9.89 24.49 15.27
N PRO A 397 -10.94 24.52 16.13
CA PRO A 397 -10.93 25.31 17.35
C PRO A 397 -9.75 24.92 18.24
N ARG A 398 -9.14 25.89 18.91
CA ARG A 398 -7.96 25.65 19.77
C ARG A 398 -8.20 24.66 20.90
N GLU A 399 -9.42 24.54 21.41
CA GLU A 399 -9.80 23.61 22.48
C GLU A 399 -9.71 22.12 22.09
N SER A 400 -9.89 21.80 20.81
CA SER A 400 -9.75 20.42 20.31
C SER A 400 -8.29 20.00 20.04
N LYS A 401 -7.33 20.93 20.16
CA LYS A 401 -5.90 20.67 19.93
C LYS A 401 -5.16 20.10 21.16
N VAL A 402 -5.81 20.08 22.32
CA VAL A 402 -5.22 19.64 23.60
C VAL A 402 -5.68 18.24 23.94
N THR A 403 -5.17 17.24 23.22
CA THR A 403 -5.03 15.90 23.82
C THR A 403 -3.53 15.64 23.99
N ARG A 404 -2.94 16.25 25.04
CA ARG A 404 -1.71 15.67 25.60
C ARG A 404 -2.11 14.34 26.24
N PRO A 405 -1.47 13.21 25.91
CA PRO A 405 -1.60 12.02 26.73
C PRO A 405 -1.09 12.35 28.12
N ALA A 406 -1.88 12.03 29.14
CA ALA A 406 -1.47 12.03 30.54
C ALA A 406 -0.38 10.99 30.77
#